data_63cb0b65794c26c8dc0dc8228027de8f
#
_entry.id   63cb0b65794c26c8dc0dc8228027de8f
#
_cell.length_a   1.000
_cell.length_b   1.000
_cell.length_c   1.000
_cell.angle_alpha   90.00
_cell.angle_beta   90.00
_cell.angle_gamma   90.00
#
_symmetry.space_group_name_H-M   'P 1'
#
loop_
_entity.id
_entity.type
_entity.pdbx_description
1 polymer ?
#
loop_
_entity_poly.entity_id
_entity_poly.type
_entity_poly.pdbx_seq_one_letter_code
_entity_poly.pdbx_strand_id
1 'polypeptide(L)'
;MYRYSANRARGNTGAPGMKERGKTVLIVLLLIAVIAGAVYAVPALRFRKEAENLFVARIQLECGNALDLSASLSRTAGASSTTTLSRIRSSVYAMETMNSLSVGLDGAQGYIISEEWFTNLYGIIDAYANQLLTGMTTSEQQTALYNALQTLNEQLLAL
;
A
#
# COMPACT_ATOMS: atom_id res chain seq x y z
N MET A 1 -47.02 -46.85 65.72
CA MET A 1 -47.43 -46.87 64.26
C MET A 1 -46.94 -45.59 63.63
N TYR A 2 -45.75 -45.60 63.03
CA TYR A 2 -45.14 -44.41 62.36
C TYR A 2 -45.37 -44.49 60.88
N ARG A 3 -46.11 -43.53 60.28
CA ARG A 3 -46.24 -43.37 58.79
C ARG A 3 -45.11 -42.52 58.27
N TYR A 4 -44.25 -43.10 57.50
CA TYR A 4 -43.23 -42.44 56.71
C TYR A 4 -43.88 -41.76 55.51
N SER A 5 -43.87 -40.44 55.45
CA SER A 5 -44.29 -39.66 54.27
C SER A 5 -43.09 -39.50 53.36
N ALA A 6 -43.07 -40.19 52.24
CA ALA A 6 -42.03 -40.04 51.21
C ALA A 6 -42.31 -38.77 50.39
N ASN A 7 -41.58 -37.72 50.67
CA ASN A 7 -41.59 -36.47 49.91
C ASN A 7 -40.78 -36.70 48.59
N ARG A 8 -41.48 -37.02 47.50
CA ARG A 8 -40.92 -37.05 46.16
C ARG A 8 -40.60 -35.63 45.76
N ALA A 9 -39.34 -35.25 45.81
CA ALA A 9 -38.81 -34.06 45.13
C ALA A 9 -39.01 -34.26 43.61
N ARG A 10 -40.06 -33.65 43.06
CA ARG A 10 -40.24 -33.48 41.60
C ARG A 10 -39.13 -32.52 41.14
N GLY A 11 -38.09 -33.09 40.53
CA GLY A 11 -37.14 -32.31 39.77
C GLY A 11 -37.86 -31.55 38.68
N ASN A 12 -37.90 -30.24 38.84
CA ASN A 12 -38.47 -29.33 37.86
C ASN A 12 -37.52 -29.20 36.69
N THR A 13 -37.49 -30.18 35.77
CA THR A 13 -36.87 -30.05 34.47
C THR A 13 -37.77 -29.21 33.57
N GLY A 14 -37.93 -27.93 33.94
CA GLY A 14 -38.60 -26.96 33.09
C GLY A 14 -37.84 -26.81 31.77
N ALA A 15 -38.43 -27.29 30.70
CA ALA A 15 -37.92 -26.98 29.38
C ALA A 15 -37.77 -25.45 29.26
N PRO A 16 -36.65 -24.95 28.72
CA PRO A 16 -36.37 -23.50 28.63
C PRO A 16 -37.54 -22.81 27.96
N GLY A 17 -38.10 -21.82 28.64
CA GLY A 17 -39.30 -21.10 28.18
C GLY A 17 -39.08 -20.50 26.79
N MET A 18 -40.14 -20.31 26.03
CA MET A 18 -40.10 -19.83 24.64
C MET A 18 -39.25 -18.54 24.49
N LYS A 19 -39.19 -17.68 25.53
CA LYS A 19 -38.32 -16.48 25.57
C LYS A 19 -36.83 -16.79 25.68
N GLU A 20 -36.44 -17.86 26.32
CA GLU A 20 -35.02 -18.27 26.45
C GLU A 20 -34.54 -18.95 25.15
N ARG A 21 -35.39 -19.70 24.49
CA ARG A 21 -35.09 -20.27 23.18
C ARG A 21 -34.83 -19.17 22.12
N GLY A 22 -35.60 -18.08 22.15
CA GLY A 22 -35.39 -16.93 21.28
C GLY A 22 -34.03 -16.25 21.52
N LYS A 23 -33.62 -16.08 22.78
CA LYS A 23 -32.32 -15.52 23.13
C LYS A 23 -31.17 -16.41 22.66
N THR A 24 -31.29 -17.71 22.81
CA THR A 24 -30.28 -18.69 22.39
C THR A 24 -30.13 -18.70 20.87
N VAL A 25 -31.23 -18.65 20.11
CA VAL A 25 -31.21 -18.55 18.63
C VAL A 25 -30.55 -17.26 18.19
N LEU A 26 -30.84 -16.14 18.82
CA LEU A 26 -30.26 -14.83 18.51
C LEU A 26 -28.73 -14.81 18.77
N ILE A 27 -28.28 -15.42 19.88
CA ILE A 27 -26.84 -15.54 20.20
C ILE A 27 -26.14 -16.41 19.15
N VAL A 28 -26.73 -17.54 18.75
CA VAL A 28 -26.17 -18.43 17.72
C VAL A 28 -26.07 -17.72 16.38
N LEU A 29 -27.12 -16.97 15.97
CA LEU A 29 -27.09 -16.18 14.74
C LEU A 29 -26.01 -15.10 14.76
N LEU A 30 -25.84 -14.39 15.90
CA LEU A 30 -24.80 -13.40 16.08
C LEU A 30 -23.40 -14.03 16.00
N LEU A 31 -23.21 -15.18 16.60
CA LEU A 31 -21.95 -15.94 16.56
C LEU A 31 -21.62 -16.37 15.14
N ILE A 32 -22.59 -16.86 14.37
CA ILE A 32 -22.43 -17.22 12.94
C ILE A 32 -22.07 -15.97 12.13
N ALA A 33 -22.73 -14.84 12.37
CA ALA A 33 -22.44 -13.59 11.69
C ALA A 33 -21.01 -13.07 11.96
N VAL A 34 -20.55 -13.17 13.24
CA VAL A 34 -19.18 -12.80 13.61
C VAL A 34 -18.15 -13.72 12.96
N ILE A 35 -18.40 -15.05 12.96
CA ILE A 35 -17.49 -16.02 12.31
C ILE A 35 -17.46 -15.77 10.79
N ALA A 36 -18.60 -15.60 10.15
CA ALA A 36 -18.66 -15.28 8.72
C ALA A 36 -17.93 -13.97 8.42
N GLY A 37 -18.16 -12.92 9.21
CA GLY A 37 -17.44 -11.65 9.10
C GLY A 37 -15.93 -11.80 9.22
N ALA A 38 -15.47 -12.58 10.18
CA ALA A 38 -14.03 -12.84 10.38
C ALA A 38 -13.42 -13.62 9.20
N VAL A 39 -14.12 -14.63 8.67
CA VAL A 39 -13.67 -15.43 7.51
C VAL A 39 -13.50 -14.57 6.26
N TYR A 40 -14.34 -13.55 6.06
CA TYR A 40 -14.22 -12.63 4.92
C TYR A 40 -13.25 -11.47 5.17
N ALA A 41 -13.19 -10.93 6.38
CA ALA A 41 -12.38 -9.76 6.70
C ALA A 41 -10.87 -10.08 6.78
N VAL A 42 -10.50 -11.23 7.37
CA VAL A 42 -9.08 -11.59 7.55
C VAL A 42 -8.32 -11.77 6.24
N PRO A 43 -8.83 -12.50 5.22
CA PRO A 43 -8.15 -12.59 3.92
C PRO A 43 -8.06 -11.22 3.21
N ALA A 44 -9.10 -10.40 3.29
CA ALA A 44 -9.10 -9.07 2.67
C ALA A 44 -8.03 -8.15 3.26
N LEU A 45 -7.86 -8.18 4.59
CA LEU A 45 -6.80 -7.40 5.27
C LEU A 45 -5.39 -7.92 4.96
N ARG A 46 -5.20 -9.24 4.84
CA ARG A 46 -3.92 -9.82 4.44
C ARG A 46 -3.57 -9.44 3.01
N PHE A 47 -4.52 -9.55 2.09
CA PHE A 47 -4.32 -9.17 0.69
C PHE A 47 -3.91 -7.69 0.55
N ARG A 48 -4.53 -6.79 1.31
CA ARG A 48 -4.16 -5.36 1.31
C ARG A 48 -2.71 -5.15 1.74
N LYS A 49 -2.28 -5.74 2.87
CA LYS A 49 -0.89 -5.64 3.34
C LYS A 49 0.12 -6.23 2.36
N GLU A 50 -0.20 -7.37 1.74
CA GLU A 50 0.66 -7.98 0.72
C GLU A 50 0.77 -7.09 -0.52
N ALA A 51 -0.34 -6.50 -0.97
CA ALA A 51 -0.36 -5.56 -2.09
C ALA A 51 0.44 -4.28 -1.77
N GLU A 52 0.28 -3.70 -0.58
CA GLU A 52 1.04 -2.53 -0.13
C GLU A 52 2.55 -2.81 -0.13
N ASN A 53 2.97 -3.94 0.45
CA ASN A 53 4.38 -4.35 0.45
C ASN A 53 4.94 -4.53 -0.97
N LEU A 54 4.13 -5.06 -1.89
CA LEU A 54 4.52 -5.21 -3.29
C LEU A 54 4.66 -3.86 -3.98
N PHE A 55 3.77 -2.89 -3.71
CA PHE A 55 3.88 -1.55 -4.27
C PHE A 55 5.11 -0.81 -3.74
N VAL A 56 5.37 -0.87 -2.44
CA VAL A 56 6.57 -0.28 -1.84
C VAL A 56 7.83 -0.89 -2.46
N ALA A 57 7.93 -2.22 -2.51
CA ALA A 57 9.08 -2.90 -3.10
C ALA A 57 9.28 -2.54 -4.58
N ARG A 58 8.20 -2.42 -5.34
CA ARG A 58 8.28 -2.03 -6.76
C ARG A 58 8.68 -0.58 -6.94
N ILE A 59 8.16 0.32 -6.14
CA ILE A 59 8.55 1.74 -6.13
C ILE A 59 10.03 1.88 -5.77
N GLN A 60 10.52 1.18 -4.76
CA GLN A 60 11.94 1.16 -4.40
C GLN A 60 12.82 0.68 -5.56
N LEU A 61 12.40 -0.40 -6.25
CA LEU A 61 13.12 -0.92 -7.41
C LEU A 61 13.19 0.11 -8.54
N GLU A 62 12.07 0.75 -8.89
CA GLU A 62 12.04 1.74 -9.97
C GLU A 62 12.81 3.01 -9.60
N CYS A 63 12.78 3.42 -8.32
CA CYS A 63 13.58 4.53 -7.83
C CYS A 63 15.08 4.24 -7.94
N GLY A 64 15.52 3.03 -7.53
CA GLY A 64 16.90 2.57 -7.69
C GLY A 64 17.33 2.54 -9.15
N ASN A 65 16.51 2.01 -10.04
CA ASN A 65 16.76 2.01 -11.49
C ASN A 65 16.92 3.45 -12.05
N ALA A 66 16.03 4.36 -11.66
CA ALA A 66 16.10 5.76 -12.08
C ALA A 66 17.37 6.45 -11.55
N LEU A 67 17.76 6.16 -10.30
CA LEU A 67 18.99 6.69 -9.69
C LEU A 67 20.25 6.19 -10.45
N ASP A 68 20.35 4.89 -10.74
CA ASP A 68 21.46 4.31 -11.49
C ASP A 68 21.55 4.91 -12.91
N LEU A 69 20.41 5.09 -13.58
CA LEU A 69 20.35 5.73 -14.88
C LEU A 69 20.79 7.20 -14.79
N SER A 70 20.39 7.93 -13.74
CA SER A 70 20.79 9.33 -13.54
C SER A 70 22.30 9.47 -13.31
N ALA A 71 22.90 8.55 -12.57
CA ALA A 71 24.35 8.47 -12.39
C ALA A 71 25.09 8.18 -13.70
N SER A 72 24.46 7.45 -14.63
CA SER A 72 25.01 7.18 -15.96
C SER A 72 24.97 8.41 -16.89
N LEU A 73 24.01 9.32 -16.70
CA LEU A 73 23.93 10.57 -17.47
C LEU A 73 25.20 11.41 -17.34
N SER A 74 25.86 11.41 -16.17
CA SER A 74 27.10 12.16 -15.92
C SER A 74 28.30 11.66 -16.75
N ARG A 75 28.21 10.46 -17.34
CA ARG A 75 29.30 9.80 -18.08
C ARG A 75 29.10 9.80 -19.59
N THR A 76 27.91 10.14 -20.07
CA THR A 76 27.53 10.06 -21.49
C THR A 76 27.02 11.40 -21.99
N ALA A 77 27.86 12.13 -22.74
CA ALA A 77 27.42 13.31 -23.49
C ALA A 77 26.81 12.86 -24.83
N GLY A 78 25.70 13.48 -25.27
CA GLY A 78 25.16 13.33 -26.62
C GLY A 78 23.84 12.54 -26.71
N ALA A 79 23.57 11.92 -27.85
CA ALA A 79 22.29 11.29 -28.21
C ALA A 79 21.81 10.20 -27.26
N SER A 80 22.70 9.54 -26.50
CA SER A 80 22.35 8.56 -25.48
C SER A 80 21.67 9.20 -24.26
N SER A 81 21.93 10.48 -23.96
CA SER A 81 21.34 11.20 -22.83
C SER A 81 19.83 11.33 -22.95
N THR A 82 19.31 11.59 -24.15
CA THR A 82 17.86 11.67 -24.41
C THR A 82 17.16 10.34 -24.16
N THR A 83 17.77 9.23 -24.61
CA THR A 83 17.22 7.89 -24.39
C THR A 83 17.25 7.52 -22.91
N THR A 84 18.35 7.83 -22.20
CA THR A 84 18.46 7.60 -20.76
C THR A 84 17.45 8.42 -19.97
N LEU A 85 17.27 9.69 -20.33
CA LEU A 85 16.28 10.57 -19.70
C LEU A 85 14.84 10.07 -19.91
N SER A 86 14.54 9.55 -21.11
CA SER A 86 13.24 8.91 -21.38
C SER A 86 13.01 7.67 -20.52
N ARG A 87 14.05 6.87 -20.26
CA ARG A 87 13.96 5.71 -19.36
C ARG A 87 13.73 6.14 -17.91
N ILE A 88 14.44 7.18 -17.43
CA ILE A 88 14.22 7.75 -16.11
C ILE A 88 12.76 8.21 -15.97
N ARG A 89 12.25 8.95 -16.97
CA ARG A 89 10.85 9.37 -17.00
C ARG A 89 9.88 8.19 -16.92
N SER A 90 10.18 7.10 -17.61
CA SER A 90 9.35 5.88 -17.54
C SER A 90 9.35 5.24 -16.16
N SER A 91 10.49 5.20 -15.47
CA SER A 91 10.57 4.72 -14.07
C SER A 91 9.81 5.63 -13.11
N VAL A 92 9.90 6.96 -13.28
CA VAL A 92 9.11 7.92 -12.48
C VAL A 92 7.61 7.71 -12.70
N TYR A 93 7.17 7.52 -13.94
CA TYR A 93 5.78 7.22 -14.27
C TYR A 93 5.31 5.87 -13.66
N ALA A 94 6.18 4.86 -13.66
CA ALA A 94 5.87 3.58 -13.03
C ALA A 94 5.69 3.73 -11.49
N MET A 95 6.56 4.52 -10.83
CA MET A 95 6.41 4.84 -9.39
C MET A 95 5.09 5.56 -9.11
N GLU A 96 4.75 6.59 -9.90
CA GLU A 96 3.50 7.34 -9.78
C GLU A 96 2.28 6.45 -9.95
N THR A 97 2.31 5.54 -10.93
CA THR A 97 1.24 4.57 -11.18
C THR A 97 1.04 3.65 -9.97
N MET A 98 2.13 3.10 -9.41
CA MET A 98 2.06 2.24 -8.22
C MET A 98 1.55 3.00 -6.99
N ASN A 99 2.00 4.24 -6.81
CA ASN A 99 1.51 5.12 -5.76
C ASN A 99 0.00 5.38 -5.88
N SER A 100 -0.49 5.65 -7.09
CA SER A 100 -1.91 5.85 -7.37
C SER A 100 -2.74 4.58 -7.13
N LEU A 101 -2.20 3.40 -7.45
CA LEU A 101 -2.85 2.12 -7.16
C LEU A 101 -2.93 1.87 -5.66
N SER A 102 -1.89 2.20 -4.90
CA SER A 102 -1.87 2.11 -3.43
C SER A 102 -2.94 3.01 -2.81
N VAL A 103 -3.03 4.27 -3.29
CA VAL A 103 -4.09 5.20 -2.89
C VAL A 103 -5.48 4.67 -3.26
N GLY A 104 -5.63 4.04 -4.41
CA GLY A 104 -6.89 3.39 -4.83
C GLY A 104 -7.34 2.25 -3.90
N LEU A 105 -6.40 1.57 -3.24
CA LEU A 105 -6.69 0.48 -2.30
C LEU A 105 -6.99 0.99 -0.88
N ASP A 106 -6.22 1.96 -0.39
CA ASP A 106 -6.22 2.36 1.02
C ASP A 106 -6.63 3.84 1.25
N GLY A 107 -7.07 4.51 0.19
CA GLY A 107 -7.44 5.92 0.25
C GLY A 107 -6.25 6.82 0.57
N ALA A 108 -6.47 7.88 1.33
CA ALA A 108 -5.42 8.84 1.67
C ALA A 108 -4.25 8.24 2.49
N GLN A 109 -4.43 7.09 3.12
CA GLN A 109 -3.35 6.39 3.85
C GLN A 109 -2.43 5.60 2.91
N GLY A 110 -2.84 5.36 1.67
CA GLY A 110 -2.07 4.64 0.66
C GLY A 110 -0.98 5.47 -0.04
N TYR A 111 -0.81 6.75 0.31
CA TYR A 111 0.29 7.55 -0.24
C TYR A 111 1.64 7.05 0.31
N ILE A 112 2.44 6.43 -0.57
CA ILE A 112 3.82 6.01 -0.32
C ILE A 112 4.77 7.19 -0.58
N ILE A 113 4.49 7.94 -1.65
CA ILE A 113 5.22 9.14 -2.08
C ILE A 113 4.22 10.29 -2.23
N SER A 114 4.56 11.50 -1.75
CA SER A 114 3.72 12.68 -1.96
C SER A 114 3.72 13.11 -3.44
N GLU A 115 2.60 13.65 -3.93
CA GLU A 115 2.46 14.12 -5.31
C GLU A 115 3.48 15.22 -5.69
N GLU A 116 3.95 15.98 -4.70
CA GLU A 116 4.97 17.02 -4.89
C GLU A 116 6.29 16.45 -5.43
N TRP A 117 6.66 15.22 -5.00
CA TRP A 117 7.85 14.55 -5.52
C TRP A 117 7.77 14.29 -7.01
N PHE A 118 6.63 13.79 -7.48
CA PHE A 118 6.43 13.52 -8.91
C PHE A 118 6.44 14.80 -9.73
N THR A 119 5.76 15.85 -9.25
CA THR A 119 5.75 17.17 -9.88
C THR A 119 7.17 17.74 -9.99
N ASN A 120 7.97 17.65 -8.92
CA ASN A 120 9.35 18.11 -8.90
C ASN A 120 10.24 17.30 -9.88
N LEU A 121 10.16 15.98 -9.83
CA LEU A 121 10.94 15.10 -10.71
C LEU A 121 10.63 15.35 -12.20
N TYR A 122 9.36 15.47 -12.56
CA TYR A 122 8.97 15.81 -13.94
C TYR A 122 9.46 17.19 -14.35
N GLY A 123 9.40 18.19 -13.47
CA GLY A 123 9.93 19.52 -13.72
C GLY A 123 11.43 19.52 -14.03
N ILE A 124 12.22 18.76 -13.26
CA ILE A 124 13.66 18.62 -13.49
C ILE A 124 13.93 17.86 -14.80
N ILE A 125 13.20 16.78 -15.07
CA ILE A 125 13.34 15.99 -16.29
C ILE A 125 13.02 16.84 -17.54
N ASP A 126 11.94 17.62 -17.50
CA ASP A 126 11.54 18.46 -18.62
C ASP A 126 12.51 19.62 -18.84
N ALA A 127 13.02 20.24 -17.77
CA ALA A 127 14.06 21.29 -17.85
C ALA A 127 15.35 20.72 -18.46
N TYR A 128 15.75 19.48 -18.07
CA TYR A 128 16.91 18.80 -18.61
C TYR A 128 16.72 18.48 -20.11
N ALA A 129 15.56 17.95 -20.49
CA ALA A 129 15.23 17.67 -21.88
C ALA A 129 15.31 18.94 -22.77
N ASN A 130 14.77 20.04 -22.28
CA ASN A 130 14.83 21.35 -22.99
C ASN A 130 16.27 21.84 -23.15
N GLN A 131 17.13 21.71 -22.14
CA GLN A 131 18.54 22.09 -22.25
C GLN A 131 19.29 21.21 -23.27
N LEU A 132 19.02 19.90 -23.31
CA LEU A 132 19.58 19.01 -24.32
C LEU A 132 19.18 19.43 -25.75
N LEU A 133 17.92 19.82 -25.93
CA LEU A 133 17.41 20.25 -27.24
C LEU A 133 18.01 21.60 -27.70
N THR A 134 18.28 22.50 -26.76
CA THR A 134 18.83 23.84 -27.03
C THR A 134 20.36 23.87 -27.05
N GLY A 135 21.03 22.76 -26.74
CA GLY A 135 22.50 22.69 -26.67
C GLY A 135 23.09 23.46 -25.49
N MET A 136 22.29 23.76 -24.47
CA MET A 136 22.76 24.41 -23.23
C MET A 136 23.45 23.43 -22.30
N THR A 137 24.20 23.95 -21.32
CA THR A 137 24.85 23.14 -20.29
C THR A 137 23.80 22.47 -19.39
N THR A 138 23.93 21.16 -19.18
CA THR A 138 22.95 20.33 -18.47
C THR A 138 23.41 19.90 -17.07
N SER A 139 24.60 20.33 -16.63
CA SER A 139 25.22 19.86 -15.39
C SER A 139 24.39 20.17 -14.13
N GLU A 140 23.70 21.30 -14.12
CA GLU A 140 22.85 21.71 -12.98
C GLU A 140 21.64 20.79 -12.86
N GLN A 141 20.89 20.56 -13.95
CA GLN A 141 19.72 19.69 -13.99
C GLN A 141 20.07 18.23 -13.74
N GLN A 142 21.24 17.82 -14.21
CA GLN A 142 21.77 16.49 -13.94
C GLN A 142 22.03 16.27 -12.44
N THR A 143 22.68 17.22 -11.80
CA THR A 143 22.95 17.19 -10.36
C THR A 143 21.64 17.27 -9.56
N ALA A 144 20.71 18.14 -9.96
CA ALA A 144 19.40 18.26 -9.34
C ALA A 144 18.60 16.95 -9.42
N LEU A 145 18.59 16.29 -10.60
CA LEU A 145 17.90 15.02 -10.80
C LEU A 145 18.49 13.91 -9.94
N TYR A 146 19.84 13.79 -9.95
CA TYR A 146 20.52 12.79 -9.12
C TYR A 146 20.23 12.99 -7.63
N ASN A 147 20.36 14.21 -7.12
CA ASN A 147 20.12 14.51 -5.71
C ASN A 147 18.65 14.27 -5.31
N ALA A 148 17.72 14.64 -6.17
CA ALA A 148 16.29 14.41 -5.91
C ALA A 148 15.97 12.90 -5.83
N LEU A 149 16.48 12.11 -6.78
CA LEU A 149 16.30 10.66 -6.80
C LEU A 149 17.02 9.98 -5.62
N GLN A 150 18.22 10.45 -5.25
CA GLN A 150 18.94 9.93 -4.09
C GLN A 150 18.16 10.18 -2.80
N THR A 151 17.69 11.41 -2.57
CA THR A 151 16.91 11.76 -1.38
C THR A 151 15.62 10.94 -1.31
N LEU A 152 14.93 10.78 -2.43
CA LEU A 152 13.73 9.96 -2.51
C LEU A 152 14.04 8.49 -2.20
N ASN A 153 15.12 7.95 -2.76
CA ASN A 153 15.53 6.57 -2.51
C ASN A 153 15.88 6.32 -1.03
N GLU A 154 16.57 7.26 -0.38
CA GLU A 154 16.87 7.19 1.06
C GLU A 154 15.59 7.20 1.91
N GLN A 155 14.60 8.02 1.55
CA GLN A 155 13.30 8.03 2.22
C GLN A 155 12.53 6.73 2.04
N LEU A 156 12.55 6.16 0.83
CA LEU A 156 11.88 4.88 0.53
C LEU A 156 12.51 3.69 1.23
N LEU A 157 13.83 3.71 1.45
CA LEU A 157 14.54 2.65 2.17
C LEU A 157 14.30 2.71 3.69
N ALA A 158 13.77 3.81 4.20
CA ALA A 158 13.43 3.99 5.61
C ALA A 158 11.99 3.55 5.95
N LEU A 159 11.16 3.20 4.95
CA LEU A 159 9.80 2.65 5.11
C LEU A 159 9.84 1.17 5.47
#